data_047cecafa6167cabc2356ea39a2c8b37
#
_entry.id   047cecafa6167cabc2356ea39a2c8b37
#
_cell.length_a   1.000
_cell.length_b   1.000
_cell.length_c   1.000
_cell.angle_alpha   90.00
_cell.angle_beta   90.00
_cell.angle_gamma   90.00
#
_symmetry.space_group_name_H-M   'P 1'
#
loop_
_entity.id
_entity.type
_entity.pdbx_description
1 polymer ?
#
loop_
_entity_poly.entity_id
_entity_poly.type
_entity_poly.pdbx_seq_one_letter_code
_entity_poly.pdbx_strand_id
1 'polypeptide(L)'
;MPDLKEYAADWFHTKWGVPKEAYLDCMDAYLRGKTEFGWYLCLDEDRIVGGMGVIENDFHNRKDLSPNICAVYTEEEYRNQGIAGNLLNMTVNDLGQKGINPVYLVTNHVGFYERYGWKFLCMVQGNDEPDMTRMYIHR
;
A
#
# COMPACT_ATOMS: atom_id res chain seq x y z
N MET A 1 0.63 17.95 -12.60
CA MET A 1 0.82 16.91 -13.64
C MET A 1 -0.54 16.33 -14.00
N PRO A 2 -1.10 16.67 -15.16
CA PRO A 2 -2.43 16.18 -15.52
C PRO A 2 -2.51 14.65 -15.67
N ASP A 3 -1.38 14.01 -16.01
CA ASP A 3 -1.36 12.57 -16.24
C ASP A 3 -0.73 11.78 -15.09
N LEU A 4 -0.70 12.36 -13.88
CA LEU A 4 -0.09 11.68 -12.73
C LEU A 4 -0.73 10.34 -12.45
N LYS A 5 -2.05 10.24 -12.56
CA LYS A 5 -2.77 8.99 -12.35
C LYS A 5 -2.30 7.91 -13.34
N GLU A 6 -2.22 8.24 -14.62
CA GLU A 6 -1.74 7.31 -15.65
C GLU A 6 -0.30 6.88 -15.40
N TYR A 7 0.56 7.84 -15.08
CA TYR A 7 1.95 7.57 -14.77
C TYR A 7 2.06 6.65 -13.54
N ALA A 8 1.31 6.93 -12.49
CA ALA A 8 1.33 6.11 -11.28
C ALA A 8 0.85 4.69 -11.56
N ALA A 9 -0.23 4.53 -12.33
CA ALA A 9 -0.74 3.19 -12.67
C ALA A 9 0.27 2.39 -13.48
N ASP A 10 0.95 3.02 -14.45
CA ASP A 10 2.05 2.39 -15.18
C ASP A 10 3.18 2.00 -14.25
N TRP A 11 3.57 2.89 -13.35
CA TRP A 11 4.67 2.67 -12.43
C TRP A 11 4.40 1.45 -11.53
N PHE A 12 3.22 1.39 -10.91
CA PHE A 12 2.86 0.24 -10.08
C PHE A 12 2.79 -1.05 -10.90
N HIS A 13 2.25 -0.99 -12.10
CA HIS A 13 2.19 -2.15 -12.99
C HIS A 13 3.58 -2.71 -13.27
N THR A 14 4.57 -1.85 -13.56
CA THR A 14 5.93 -2.32 -13.83
C THR A 14 6.59 -2.97 -12.62
N LYS A 15 6.18 -2.61 -11.40
CA LYS A 15 6.77 -3.15 -10.17
C LYS A 15 6.14 -4.48 -9.75
N TRP A 16 4.82 -4.62 -9.92
CA TRP A 16 4.09 -5.72 -9.32
C TRP A 16 3.41 -6.64 -10.34
N GLY A 17 3.35 -6.26 -11.61
CA GLY A 17 2.75 -7.08 -12.67
C GLY A 17 1.23 -7.15 -12.65
N VAL A 18 0.56 -6.45 -11.74
CA VAL A 18 -0.89 -6.35 -11.73
C VAL A 18 -1.31 -5.47 -12.91
N PRO A 19 -2.40 -5.82 -13.64
CA PRO A 19 -2.81 -5.03 -14.81
C PRO A 19 -3.01 -3.55 -14.49
N LYS A 20 -2.57 -2.70 -15.40
CA LYS A 20 -2.68 -1.24 -15.25
C LYS A 20 -4.12 -0.81 -14.95
N GLU A 21 -5.09 -1.42 -15.62
CA GLU A 21 -6.50 -1.09 -15.46
C GLU A 21 -6.99 -1.28 -14.03
N ALA A 22 -6.45 -2.27 -13.31
CA ALA A 22 -6.81 -2.50 -11.92
C ALA A 22 -6.40 -1.31 -11.04
N TYR A 23 -5.22 -0.77 -11.27
CA TYR A 23 -4.77 0.43 -10.55
C TYR A 23 -5.60 1.65 -10.93
N LEU A 24 -5.89 1.82 -12.22
CA LEU A 24 -6.72 2.95 -12.69
C LEU A 24 -8.11 2.91 -12.07
N ASP A 25 -8.73 1.74 -12.01
CA ASP A 25 -10.05 1.58 -11.40
C ASP A 25 -10.05 1.97 -9.92
N CYS A 26 -9.03 1.54 -9.17
CA CYS A 26 -8.90 1.91 -7.77
C CYS A 26 -8.68 3.42 -7.59
N MET A 27 -7.81 4.01 -8.39
CA MET A 27 -7.52 5.45 -8.32
C MET A 27 -8.74 6.27 -8.72
N ASP A 28 -9.47 5.86 -9.76
CA ASP A 28 -10.69 6.54 -10.18
C ASP A 28 -11.77 6.48 -9.11
N ALA A 29 -11.93 5.34 -8.44
CA ALA A 29 -12.89 5.21 -7.36
C ALA A 29 -12.61 6.21 -6.24
N TYR A 30 -11.34 6.38 -5.89
CA TYR A 30 -10.93 7.36 -4.87
C TYR A 30 -11.20 8.78 -5.34
N LEU A 31 -10.80 9.12 -6.57
CA LEU A 31 -10.96 10.46 -7.11
C LEU A 31 -12.42 10.87 -7.27
N ARG A 32 -13.31 9.89 -7.48
CA ARG A 32 -14.76 10.12 -7.58
C ARG A 32 -15.47 10.09 -6.23
N GLY A 33 -14.73 9.94 -5.14
CA GLY A 33 -15.31 9.91 -3.80
C GLY A 33 -16.06 8.64 -3.46
N LYS A 34 -15.83 7.54 -4.20
CA LYS A 34 -16.52 6.26 -3.96
C LYS A 34 -15.84 5.43 -2.87
N THR A 35 -14.61 5.74 -2.53
CA THR A 35 -13.86 5.07 -1.46
C THR A 35 -12.93 6.06 -0.78
N GLU A 36 -12.62 5.80 0.49
CA GLU A 36 -11.63 6.54 1.25
C GLU A 36 -10.21 5.97 1.03
N PHE A 37 -10.09 4.87 0.28
CA PHE A 37 -8.81 4.18 0.09
C PHE A 37 -8.06 4.79 -1.09
N GLY A 38 -7.01 5.53 -0.77
CA GLY A 38 -6.23 6.27 -1.75
C GLY A 38 -4.90 5.63 -2.09
N TRP A 39 -4.13 6.34 -2.90
CA TRP A 39 -2.79 5.94 -3.33
C TRP A 39 -1.83 7.07 -2.99
N TYR A 40 -0.62 6.72 -2.58
CA TYR A 40 0.35 7.65 -2.00
C TYR A 40 1.65 7.51 -2.76
N LEU A 41 2.25 8.65 -3.11
CA LEU A 41 3.44 8.70 -3.94
C LEU A 41 4.49 9.60 -3.30
N CYS A 42 5.76 9.24 -3.52
CA CYS A 42 6.89 10.13 -3.28
C CYS A 42 7.47 10.50 -4.64
N LEU A 43 7.61 11.79 -4.90
CA LEU A 43 8.17 12.29 -6.15
C LEU A 43 9.51 12.96 -5.90
N ASP A 44 10.46 12.72 -6.80
CA ASP A 44 11.68 13.52 -6.92
C ASP A 44 11.51 14.30 -8.21
N GLU A 45 11.21 15.61 -8.09
CA GLU A 45 10.76 16.44 -9.20
C GLU A 45 9.55 15.79 -9.87
N ASP A 46 9.65 15.35 -11.12
CA ASP A 46 8.53 14.74 -11.84
C ASP A 46 8.61 13.21 -11.86
N ARG A 47 9.58 12.63 -11.18
CA ARG A 47 9.78 11.17 -11.16
C ARG A 47 9.17 10.53 -9.92
N ILE A 48 8.38 9.48 -10.11
CA ILE A 48 7.88 8.67 -8.99
C ILE A 48 9.03 7.79 -8.50
N VAL A 49 9.37 7.92 -7.21
CA VAL A 49 10.47 7.16 -6.61
C VAL A 49 10.01 6.25 -5.48
N GLY A 50 8.78 6.40 -5.02
CA GLY A 50 8.19 5.53 -4.02
C GLY A 50 6.68 5.63 -4.04
N GLY A 51 6.01 4.61 -3.54
CA GLY A 51 4.56 4.64 -3.49
C GLY A 51 3.97 3.46 -2.75
N MET A 52 2.69 3.58 -2.47
CA MET A 52 1.87 2.52 -1.90
C MET A 52 0.40 2.85 -2.08
N GLY A 53 -0.46 1.86 -1.91
CA GLY A 53 -1.89 2.06 -2.00
C GLY A 53 -2.62 1.45 -0.82
N VAL A 54 -3.91 1.74 -0.74
CA VAL A 54 -4.81 1.15 0.26
C VAL A 54 -5.94 0.47 -0.49
N ILE A 55 -6.20 -0.78 -0.16
CA ILE A 55 -7.29 -1.56 -0.76
C ILE A 55 -8.02 -2.32 0.35
N GLU A 56 -9.18 -2.84 0.02
CA GLU A 56 -9.99 -3.57 0.99
C GLU A 56 -9.33 -4.88 1.41
N ASN A 57 -8.76 -5.63 0.46
CA ASN A 57 -8.13 -6.91 0.72
C ASN A 57 -6.97 -7.14 -0.25
N ASP A 58 -5.78 -7.43 0.30
CA ASP A 58 -4.57 -7.66 -0.50
C ASP A 58 -4.37 -9.16 -0.74
N PHE A 59 -5.36 -9.78 -1.41
CA PHE A 59 -5.31 -11.17 -1.90
C PHE A 59 -5.08 -12.21 -0.81
N HIS A 60 -5.83 -12.12 0.30
CA HIS A 60 -5.78 -13.11 1.38
C HIS A 60 -7.17 -13.49 1.87
N ASN A 61 -7.24 -14.51 2.74
CA ASN A 61 -8.51 -15.11 3.17
C ASN A 61 -9.19 -14.42 4.37
N ARG A 62 -8.54 -13.42 4.98
CA ARG A 62 -9.09 -12.71 6.15
C ARG A 62 -9.71 -11.39 5.73
N LYS A 63 -10.90 -11.46 5.16
CA LYS A 63 -11.62 -10.26 4.68
C LYS A 63 -12.07 -9.33 5.80
N ASP A 64 -12.10 -9.83 7.04
CA ASP A 64 -12.39 -9.05 8.23
C ASP A 64 -11.25 -8.12 8.64
N LEU A 65 -10.04 -8.39 8.16
CA LEU A 65 -8.85 -7.57 8.46
C LEU A 65 -8.62 -6.56 7.32
N SER A 66 -9.34 -5.47 7.38
CA SER A 66 -9.41 -4.44 6.33
C SER A 66 -9.36 -3.04 6.96
N PRO A 67 -8.80 -2.02 6.26
CA PRO A 67 -8.19 -2.05 4.94
C PRO A 67 -6.74 -2.51 4.99
N ASN A 68 -6.18 -2.80 3.81
CA ASN A 68 -4.80 -3.24 3.67
C ASN A 68 -3.97 -2.20 2.90
N ILE A 69 -2.78 -1.91 3.41
CA ILE A 69 -1.75 -1.21 2.62
C ILE A 69 -1.15 -2.25 1.67
N CYS A 70 -0.97 -1.88 0.42
CA CYS A 70 -0.47 -2.76 -0.62
C CYS A 70 0.53 -2.05 -1.52
N ALA A 71 1.23 -2.84 -2.35
CA ALA A 71 2.10 -2.33 -3.41
C ALA A 71 3.19 -1.38 -2.91
N VAL A 72 3.69 -1.61 -1.71
CA VAL A 72 4.76 -0.78 -1.12
C VAL A 72 6.04 -0.97 -1.92
N TYR A 73 6.56 0.10 -2.52
CA TYR A 73 7.77 0.05 -3.32
C TYR A 73 8.54 1.36 -3.25
N THR A 74 9.87 1.26 -3.20
CA THR A 74 10.78 2.40 -3.31
C THR A 74 11.82 2.05 -4.36
N GLU A 75 12.08 2.96 -5.31
CA GLU A 75 13.12 2.77 -6.31
C GLU A 75 14.46 2.49 -5.63
N GLU A 76 15.27 1.59 -6.22
CA GLU A 76 16.46 1.06 -5.57
C GLU A 76 17.44 2.18 -5.15
N GLU A 77 17.67 3.15 -6.02
CA GLU A 77 18.60 4.24 -5.73
C GLU A 77 18.10 5.20 -4.65
N TYR A 78 16.84 5.09 -4.24
CA TYR A 78 16.24 5.93 -3.19
C TYR A 78 16.01 5.17 -1.89
N ARG A 79 16.40 3.91 -1.80
CA ARG A 79 16.22 3.10 -0.60
C ARG A 79 17.16 3.56 0.51
N ASN A 80 16.81 3.18 1.76
CA ASN A 80 17.56 3.53 2.98
C ASN A 80 17.57 5.04 3.27
N GLN A 81 16.56 5.78 2.79
CA GLN A 81 16.40 7.21 3.04
C GLN A 81 15.09 7.52 3.79
N GLY A 82 14.38 6.49 4.26
CA GLY A 82 13.16 6.67 5.04
C GLY A 82 11.91 6.94 4.22
N ILE A 83 11.94 6.80 2.89
CA ILE A 83 10.80 7.11 2.03
C ILE A 83 9.61 6.20 2.34
N ALA A 84 9.83 4.88 2.40
CA ALA A 84 8.74 3.94 2.70
C ALA A 84 8.15 4.20 4.08
N GLY A 85 8.99 4.45 5.09
CA GLY A 85 8.52 4.77 6.43
C GLY A 85 7.70 6.04 6.49
N ASN A 86 8.12 7.08 5.78
CA ASN A 86 7.38 8.33 5.73
C ASN A 86 6.02 8.14 5.02
N LEU A 87 5.99 7.35 3.95
CA LEU A 87 4.73 7.04 3.27
C LEU A 87 3.80 6.23 4.15
N LEU A 88 4.33 5.24 4.89
CA LEU A 88 3.53 4.46 5.85
C LEU A 88 2.90 5.37 6.90
N ASN A 89 3.68 6.26 7.49
CA ASN A 89 3.19 7.19 8.51
C ASN A 89 2.13 8.14 7.93
N MET A 90 2.37 8.67 6.75
CA MET A 90 1.41 9.54 6.06
C MET A 90 0.09 8.80 5.81
N THR A 91 0.17 7.58 5.31
CA THR A 91 -1.00 6.77 4.99
C THR A 91 -1.83 6.48 6.24
N VAL A 92 -1.18 6.03 7.31
CA VAL A 92 -1.85 5.73 8.58
C VAL A 92 -2.50 7.00 9.16
N ASN A 93 -1.80 8.13 9.12
CA ASN A 93 -2.35 9.39 9.62
C ASN A 93 -3.54 9.87 8.79
N ASP A 94 -3.44 9.78 7.48
CA ASP A 94 -4.53 10.18 6.58
C ASP A 94 -5.78 9.33 6.82
N LEU A 95 -5.62 8.01 6.90
CA LEU A 95 -6.73 7.11 7.20
C LEU A 95 -7.30 7.36 8.58
N GLY A 96 -6.44 7.61 9.58
CA GLY A 96 -6.87 7.92 10.93
C GLY A 96 -7.74 9.17 11.01
N GLN A 97 -7.41 10.20 10.24
CA GLN A 97 -8.22 11.41 10.17
C GLN A 97 -9.60 11.16 9.57
N LYS A 98 -9.73 10.12 8.78
CA LYS A 98 -11.00 9.69 8.18
C LYS A 98 -11.75 8.68 9.06
N GLY A 99 -11.24 8.41 10.25
CA GLY A 99 -11.84 7.44 11.17
C GLY A 99 -11.53 5.99 10.83
N ILE A 100 -10.53 5.72 10.00
CA ILE A 100 -10.16 4.37 9.58
C ILE A 100 -8.94 3.93 10.38
N ASN A 101 -9.17 3.07 11.36
CA ASN A 101 -8.17 2.52 12.26
C ASN A 101 -8.78 1.27 12.92
N PRO A 102 -8.11 0.14 12.99
CA PRO A 102 -6.71 -0.09 12.58
C PRO A 102 -6.53 -0.30 11.07
N VAL A 103 -5.26 -0.37 10.66
CA VAL A 103 -4.85 -0.63 9.28
C VAL A 103 -3.96 -1.88 9.28
N TYR A 104 -4.03 -2.66 8.22
CA TYR A 104 -3.33 -3.95 8.13
C TYR A 104 -2.46 -4.01 6.89
N LEU A 105 -1.48 -4.91 6.88
CA LEU A 105 -0.73 -5.26 5.67
C LEU A 105 -0.22 -6.70 5.78
N VAL A 106 0.07 -7.30 4.64
CA VAL A 106 0.72 -8.62 4.57
C VAL A 106 2.11 -8.46 3.99
N THR A 107 3.08 -9.18 4.54
CA THR A 107 4.47 -9.13 4.09
C THR A 107 5.24 -10.35 4.60
N ASN A 108 6.31 -10.69 3.88
CA ASN A 108 7.28 -11.67 4.35
C ASN A 108 8.48 -11.02 5.05
N HIS A 109 8.55 -9.69 5.07
CA HIS A 109 9.63 -8.99 5.74
C HIS A 109 9.41 -8.97 7.24
N VAL A 110 10.49 -9.18 7.99
CA VAL A 110 10.50 -9.12 9.45
C VAL A 110 11.50 -8.02 9.85
N GLY A 111 11.11 -7.16 10.79
CA GLY A 111 11.98 -6.12 11.34
C GLY A 111 11.85 -4.77 10.66
N PHE A 112 11.29 -4.70 9.46
CA PHE A 112 11.15 -3.40 8.77
C PHE A 112 9.95 -2.62 9.29
N TYR A 113 8.74 -3.21 9.24
CA TYR A 113 7.51 -2.51 9.60
C TYR A 113 7.43 -2.23 11.09
N GLU A 114 8.04 -3.06 11.91
CA GLU A 114 8.08 -2.87 13.37
C GLU A 114 8.71 -1.53 13.75
N ARG A 115 9.63 -1.02 12.94
CA ARG A 115 10.27 0.28 13.17
C ARG A 115 9.29 1.45 13.10
N TYR A 116 8.15 1.24 12.43
CA TYR A 116 7.15 2.29 12.19
C TYR A 116 5.86 2.05 12.96
N GLY A 117 5.94 1.25 14.03
CA GLY A 117 4.80 1.03 14.92
C GLY A 117 3.88 -0.10 14.52
N TRP A 118 4.26 -0.88 13.50
CA TRP A 118 3.48 -2.04 13.09
C TRP A 118 3.83 -3.24 13.97
N LYS A 119 2.81 -4.05 14.28
CA LYS A 119 2.99 -5.26 15.12
C LYS A 119 2.46 -6.46 14.38
N PHE A 120 3.14 -7.60 14.58
CA PHE A 120 2.66 -8.87 14.04
C PHE A 120 1.32 -9.22 14.68
N LEU A 121 0.33 -9.55 13.86
CA LEU A 121 -0.99 -9.93 14.34
C LEU A 121 -1.23 -11.43 14.22
N CYS A 122 -1.08 -12.00 13.04
CA CYS A 122 -1.37 -13.41 12.77
C CYS A 122 -0.83 -13.82 11.40
N MET A 123 -0.90 -15.12 11.12
CA MET A 123 -0.64 -15.64 9.79
C MET A 123 -1.96 -15.68 9.01
N VAL A 124 -1.90 -15.37 7.72
CA VAL A 124 -3.06 -15.45 6.83
C VAL A 124 -2.70 -16.25 5.59
N GLN A 125 -3.71 -16.84 4.95
CA GLN A 125 -3.52 -17.59 3.72
C GLN A 125 -3.70 -16.67 2.53
N GLY A 126 -2.64 -16.52 1.72
CA GLY A 126 -2.74 -15.79 0.45
C GLY A 126 -3.58 -16.57 -0.56
N ASN A 127 -4.33 -15.84 -1.39
CA ASN A 127 -5.13 -16.46 -2.45
C ASN A 127 -4.19 -17.14 -3.45
N ASP A 128 -4.48 -18.42 -3.75
CA ASP A 128 -3.68 -19.22 -4.69
C ASP A 128 -2.20 -19.40 -4.30
N GLU A 129 -1.87 -19.12 -3.03
CA GLU A 129 -0.50 -19.30 -2.52
C GLU A 129 -0.42 -20.58 -1.69
N PRO A 130 0.68 -21.35 -1.81
CA PRO A 130 0.82 -22.59 -1.03
C PRO A 130 1.09 -22.34 0.46
N ASP A 131 1.73 -21.24 0.79
CA ASP A 131 2.16 -20.94 2.16
C ASP A 131 1.37 -19.77 2.74
N MET A 132 1.29 -19.76 4.07
CA MET A 132 0.73 -18.61 4.79
C MET A 132 1.74 -17.47 4.83
N THR A 133 1.23 -16.24 4.97
CA THR A 133 2.05 -15.03 5.06
C THR A 133 1.71 -14.28 6.34
N ARG A 134 2.62 -13.37 6.74
CA ARG A 134 2.49 -12.61 7.97
C ARG A 134 1.57 -11.41 7.76
N MET A 135 0.63 -11.21 8.68
CA MET A 135 -0.24 -10.04 8.73
C MET A 135 0.22 -9.14 9.86
N TYR A 136 0.43 -7.86 9.57
CA TYR A 136 0.76 -6.85 10.54
C TYR A 136 -0.39 -5.87 10.73
N ILE A 137 -0.45 -5.27 11.91
CA ILE A 137 -1.48 -4.31 12.28
C ILE A 137 -0.83 -3.03 12.79
N HIS A 138 -1.44 -1.88 12.45
CA HIS A 138 -1.11 -0.58 13.02
C HIS A 138 -2.36 0.04 13.62
N ARG A 139 -2.27 0.46 14.85
CA ARG A 139 -3.36 1.13 15.57
C ARG A 139 -3.02 2.56 15.91
#